data_f2350a1b9fe01f25389fafef0d94e996
#
_entry.id   f2350a1b9fe01f25389fafef0d94e996
#
_cell.length_a   1.000
_cell.length_b   1.000
_cell.length_c   1.000
_cell.angle_alpha   90.00
_cell.angle_beta   90.00
_cell.angle_gamma   90.00
#
_symmetry.space_group_name_H-M   'P 1'
#
loop_
_entity.id
_entity.type
_entity.pdbx_description
1 polymer ?
#
loop_
_entity_poly.entity_id
_entity_poly.type
_entity_poly.pdbx_seq_one_letter_code
_entity_poly.pdbx_strand_id
1 'polypeptide(L)'
;MSNLVGIVNYGTAGNIYSVSKALQKAGAEVVVINTPEDFRKVPRIVLPGVGSFKEGMAELESDGFIDSIQAFEGPILGICLGMQILSSLGYEHGQTKGLNLIKAEVKLMQCNGKLPHVGFNKVDVIKESPLFKNIENELFYFMHSYEVIGFHDVLATATYLEHMFVSSVSKENIYGV
;
A
#
# COMPACT_ATOMS: atom_id res chain seq x y z
N MET A 1 -13.53 -18.50 -9.35
CA MET A 1 -13.06 -17.11 -9.61
C MET A 1 -11.61 -17.19 -10.06
N SER A 2 -11.18 -16.38 -11.02
CA SER A 2 -9.78 -16.34 -11.46
C SER A 2 -8.86 -15.93 -10.31
N ASN A 3 -7.76 -16.69 -10.10
CA ASN A 3 -6.73 -16.34 -9.13
C ASN A 3 -5.69 -15.35 -9.69
N LEU A 4 -5.99 -14.74 -10.85
CA LEU A 4 -5.10 -13.82 -11.54
C LEU A 4 -4.98 -12.51 -10.80
N VAL A 5 -3.73 -12.04 -10.60
CA VAL A 5 -3.37 -10.79 -9.93
C VAL A 5 -2.35 -10.04 -10.75
N GLY A 6 -2.62 -8.79 -11.07
CA GLY A 6 -1.65 -7.89 -11.66
C GLY A 6 -0.77 -7.22 -10.62
N ILE A 7 0.53 -7.16 -10.82
CA ILE A 7 1.44 -6.34 -10.03
C ILE A 7 1.90 -5.18 -10.88
N VAL A 8 1.63 -3.96 -10.44
CA VAL A 8 2.04 -2.74 -11.16
C VAL A 8 3.55 -2.57 -11.02
N ASN A 9 4.23 -2.55 -12.17
CA ASN A 9 5.68 -2.35 -12.26
C ASN A 9 5.96 -0.89 -12.62
N TYR A 10 6.24 -0.08 -11.62
CA TYR A 10 6.60 1.31 -11.81
C TYR A 10 7.97 1.57 -11.21
N GLY A 11 8.90 1.98 -12.06
CA GLY A 11 10.26 2.35 -11.71
C GLY A 11 11.04 1.31 -10.91
N THR A 12 11.93 1.80 -10.06
CA THR A 12 12.75 0.98 -9.16
C THR A 12 12.06 0.73 -7.81
N ALA A 13 10.97 1.42 -7.51
CA ALA A 13 10.28 1.41 -6.22
C ALA A 13 9.52 0.09 -5.92
N GLY A 14 9.31 -0.77 -6.91
CA GLY A 14 8.58 -2.02 -6.70
C GLY A 14 9.51 -3.19 -6.38
N ASN A 15 9.44 -3.74 -5.18
CA ASN A 15 10.04 -5.05 -4.87
C ASN A 15 9.18 -6.17 -5.48
N ILE A 16 9.01 -6.12 -6.82
CA ILE A 16 8.10 -6.97 -7.59
C ILE A 16 8.39 -8.44 -7.40
N TYR A 17 9.68 -8.81 -7.37
CA TYR A 17 10.07 -10.22 -7.24
C TYR A 17 9.56 -10.83 -5.93
N SER A 18 9.80 -10.16 -4.80
CA SER A 18 9.37 -10.68 -3.48
C SER A 18 7.85 -10.73 -3.36
N VAL A 19 7.14 -9.69 -3.83
CA VAL A 19 5.67 -9.66 -3.83
C VAL A 19 5.10 -10.73 -4.74
N SER A 20 5.66 -10.91 -5.96
CA SER A 20 5.25 -11.98 -6.88
C SER A 20 5.39 -13.36 -6.24
N LYS A 21 6.52 -13.63 -5.59
CA LYS A 21 6.75 -14.90 -4.91
C LYS A 21 5.79 -15.14 -3.76
N ALA A 22 5.49 -14.11 -2.98
CA ALA A 22 4.52 -14.21 -1.90
C ALA A 22 3.10 -14.51 -2.42
N LEU A 23 2.65 -13.81 -3.46
CA LEU A 23 1.35 -14.05 -4.10
C LEU A 23 1.27 -15.43 -4.74
N GLN A 24 2.32 -15.88 -5.44
CA GLN A 24 2.38 -17.24 -6.00
C GLN A 24 2.30 -18.32 -4.91
N LYS A 25 3.01 -18.11 -3.79
CA LYS A 25 2.93 -19.01 -2.63
C LYS A 25 1.52 -19.05 -2.02
N ALA A 26 0.79 -17.95 -2.09
CA ALA A 26 -0.62 -17.86 -1.68
C ALA A 26 -1.59 -18.44 -2.73
N GLY A 27 -1.10 -18.98 -3.85
CA GLY A 27 -1.92 -19.62 -4.89
C GLY A 27 -2.40 -18.67 -5.99
N ALA A 28 -1.85 -17.47 -6.09
CA ALA A 28 -2.18 -16.54 -7.16
C ALA A 28 -1.39 -16.84 -8.45
N GLU A 29 -2.05 -16.63 -9.59
CA GLU A 29 -1.38 -16.46 -10.88
C GLU A 29 -1.01 -14.99 -11.03
N VAL A 30 0.27 -14.70 -11.25
CA VAL A 30 0.80 -13.33 -11.22
C VAL A 30 1.17 -12.87 -12.62
N VAL A 31 0.67 -11.69 -12.99
CA VAL A 31 1.03 -10.96 -14.20
C VAL A 31 1.66 -9.62 -13.80
N VAL A 32 2.80 -9.30 -14.41
CA VAL A 32 3.42 -7.98 -14.21
C VAL A 32 2.81 -7.00 -15.21
N ILE A 33 2.29 -5.90 -14.69
CA ILE A 33 1.71 -4.79 -15.47
C ILE A 33 2.85 -3.84 -15.82
N ASN A 34 3.19 -3.76 -17.10
CA ASN A 34 4.27 -2.91 -17.61
C ASN A 34 3.74 -1.75 -18.45
N THR A 35 2.48 -1.79 -18.85
CA THR A 35 1.84 -0.75 -19.66
C THR A 35 0.41 -0.46 -19.18
N PRO A 36 -0.15 0.72 -19.43
CA PRO A 36 -1.55 1.03 -19.11
C PRO A 36 -2.56 0.04 -19.69
N GLU A 37 -2.29 -0.55 -20.83
CA GLU A 37 -3.17 -1.53 -21.48
C GLU A 37 -3.26 -2.85 -20.71
N ASP A 38 -2.24 -3.18 -19.93
CA ASP A 38 -2.19 -4.43 -19.15
C ASP A 38 -3.23 -4.46 -18.02
N PHE A 39 -3.71 -3.30 -17.54
CA PHE A 39 -4.76 -3.23 -16.53
C PHE A 39 -6.05 -3.94 -16.96
N ARG A 40 -6.36 -3.94 -18.25
CA ARG A 40 -7.55 -4.60 -18.80
C ARG A 40 -7.46 -6.14 -18.77
N LYS A 41 -6.27 -6.70 -18.55
CA LYS A 41 -6.02 -8.15 -18.59
C LYS A 41 -6.21 -8.81 -17.22
N VAL A 42 -6.36 -8.03 -16.15
CA VAL A 42 -6.36 -8.54 -14.79
C VAL A 42 -7.60 -8.07 -14.00
N PRO A 43 -8.19 -8.94 -13.17
CA PRO A 43 -9.38 -8.57 -12.40
C PRO A 43 -9.05 -7.84 -11.09
N ARG A 44 -7.79 -7.80 -10.66
CA ARG A 44 -7.32 -7.15 -9.43
C ARG A 44 -5.86 -6.79 -9.54
N ILE A 45 -5.44 -5.76 -8.81
CA ILE A 45 -4.06 -5.29 -8.85
C ILE A 45 -3.44 -5.14 -7.47
N VAL A 46 -2.12 -5.26 -7.44
CA VAL A 46 -1.28 -4.90 -6.30
C VAL A 46 -0.39 -3.74 -6.71
N LEU A 47 -0.37 -2.71 -5.88
CA LEU A 47 0.58 -1.60 -5.91
C LEU A 47 1.65 -1.88 -4.85
N PRO A 48 2.75 -2.52 -5.18
CA PRO A 48 3.87 -2.66 -4.26
C PRO A 48 4.59 -1.31 -4.15
N GLY A 49 5.48 -1.15 -3.19
CA GLY A 49 6.36 0.01 -3.23
C GLY A 49 7.32 0.07 -2.06
N VAL A 50 8.53 0.51 -2.39
CA VAL A 50 9.57 0.90 -1.45
C VAL A 50 10.14 2.25 -1.91
N GLY A 51 10.70 3.05 -0.99
CA GLY A 51 11.23 4.37 -1.33
C GLY A 51 10.33 5.51 -0.89
N SER A 52 10.48 6.68 -1.50
CA SER A 52 9.77 7.88 -1.09
C SER A 52 8.45 8.09 -1.85
N PHE A 53 7.51 8.75 -1.18
CA PHE A 53 6.21 9.11 -1.74
C PHE A 53 6.34 9.91 -3.05
N LYS A 54 7.26 10.89 -3.05
CA LYS A 54 7.48 11.76 -4.21
C LYS A 54 8.02 11.01 -5.42
N GLU A 55 9.00 10.13 -5.19
CA GLU A 55 9.58 9.32 -6.26
C GLU A 55 8.57 8.33 -6.82
N GLY A 56 7.84 7.61 -5.95
CA GLY A 56 6.82 6.67 -6.39
C GLY A 56 5.74 7.32 -7.24
N MET A 57 5.27 8.52 -6.88
CA MET A 57 4.30 9.24 -7.70
C MET A 57 4.88 9.74 -9.03
N ALA A 58 6.15 10.19 -9.04
CA ALA A 58 6.82 10.61 -10.26
C ALA A 58 7.02 9.44 -11.25
N GLU A 59 7.36 8.25 -10.75
CA GLU A 59 7.49 7.04 -11.56
C GLU A 59 6.13 6.61 -12.14
N LEU A 60 5.06 6.61 -11.33
CA LEU A 60 3.70 6.32 -11.84
C LEU A 60 3.24 7.31 -12.91
N GLU A 61 3.58 8.58 -12.78
CA GLU A 61 3.26 9.61 -13.76
C GLU A 61 4.07 9.40 -15.06
N SER A 62 5.37 9.16 -14.93
CA SER A 62 6.27 8.89 -16.07
C SER A 62 5.85 7.68 -16.89
N ASP A 63 5.37 6.64 -16.23
CA ASP A 63 4.93 5.38 -16.86
C ASP A 63 3.47 5.45 -17.35
N GLY A 64 2.77 6.56 -17.10
CA GLY A 64 1.38 6.78 -17.52
C GLY A 64 0.34 5.93 -16.77
N PHE A 65 0.66 5.46 -15.56
CA PHE A 65 -0.21 4.55 -14.81
C PHE A 65 -1.30 5.24 -13.99
N ILE A 66 -1.16 6.55 -13.70
CA ILE A 66 -2.06 7.26 -12.78
C ILE A 66 -3.53 7.11 -13.20
N ASP A 67 -3.86 7.47 -14.45
CA ASP A 67 -5.23 7.41 -14.94
C ASP A 67 -5.78 5.97 -14.95
N SER A 68 -4.93 4.99 -15.33
CA SER A 68 -5.32 3.58 -15.36
C SER A 68 -5.62 3.03 -13.97
N ILE A 69 -4.85 3.42 -12.94
CA ILE A 69 -5.09 3.03 -11.56
C ILE A 69 -6.35 3.70 -11.01
N GLN A 70 -6.54 4.99 -11.29
CA GLN A 70 -7.71 5.74 -10.83
C GLN A 70 -9.03 5.25 -11.47
N ALA A 71 -8.96 4.79 -12.72
CA ALA A 71 -10.10 4.22 -13.43
C ALA A 71 -10.30 2.71 -13.19
N PHE A 72 -9.44 2.07 -12.40
CA PHE A 72 -9.51 0.62 -12.19
C PHE A 72 -10.67 0.27 -11.23
N GLU A 73 -11.64 -0.50 -11.71
CA GLU A 73 -12.83 -0.89 -10.95
C GLU A 73 -12.64 -2.14 -10.09
N GLY A 74 -11.59 -2.93 -10.35
CA GLY A 74 -11.29 -4.14 -9.60
C GLY A 74 -10.65 -3.85 -8.23
N PRO A 75 -10.48 -4.87 -7.38
CA PRO A 75 -9.78 -4.72 -6.10
C PRO A 75 -8.34 -4.23 -6.26
N ILE A 76 -7.94 -3.28 -5.41
CA ILE A 76 -6.59 -2.71 -5.31
C ILE A 76 -6.02 -3.02 -3.94
N LEU A 77 -4.80 -3.55 -3.88
CA LEU A 77 -4.02 -3.70 -2.66
C LEU A 77 -2.74 -2.86 -2.75
N GLY A 78 -2.65 -1.81 -1.96
CA GLY A 78 -1.41 -1.04 -1.77
C GLY A 78 -0.57 -1.64 -0.65
N ILE A 79 0.73 -1.87 -0.88
CA ILE A 79 1.65 -2.43 0.13
C ILE A 79 2.73 -1.40 0.43
N CYS A 80 2.88 -1.03 1.71
CA CYS A 80 3.84 -0.06 2.22
C CYS A 80 3.73 1.29 1.48
N LEU A 81 4.71 1.70 0.66
CA LEU A 81 4.60 2.89 -0.18
C LEU A 81 3.33 2.84 -1.04
N GLY A 82 2.94 1.65 -1.54
CA GLY A 82 1.70 1.47 -2.29
C GLY A 82 0.46 1.90 -1.49
N MET A 83 0.38 1.61 -0.19
CA MET A 83 -0.69 2.14 0.67
C MET A 83 -0.60 3.67 0.79
N GLN A 84 0.58 4.21 0.97
CA GLN A 84 0.77 5.64 1.14
C GLN A 84 0.32 6.43 -0.10
N ILE A 85 0.72 6.00 -1.30
CA ILE A 85 0.37 6.70 -2.55
C ILE A 85 -1.11 6.63 -2.92
N LEU A 86 -1.90 5.74 -2.31
CA LEU A 86 -3.37 5.76 -2.43
C LEU A 86 -3.97 7.04 -1.84
N SER A 87 -3.26 7.72 -0.92
CA SER A 87 -3.70 8.95 -0.23
C SER A 87 -3.82 10.15 -1.16
N SER A 88 -4.42 11.23 -0.66
CA SER A 88 -4.56 12.48 -1.41
C SER A 88 -3.26 13.27 -1.49
N LEU A 89 -2.47 13.28 -0.40
CA LEU A 89 -1.25 14.08 -0.27
C LEU A 89 -0.18 13.35 0.53
N GLY A 90 1.08 13.52 0.11
CA GLY A 90 2.26 13.14 0.87
C GLY A 90 3.16 14.35 1.14
N TYR A 91 3.85 14.34 2.30
CA TYR A 91 4.70 15.45 2.74
C TYR A 91 6.18 15.03 2.85
N GLU A 92 6.56 13.93 2.25
CA GLU A 92 7.95 13.50 2.15
C GLU A 92 8.68 14.30 1.06
N HIS A 93 9.73 15.00 1.47
CA HIS A 93 10.49 15.92 0.59
C HIS A 93 9.64 17.02 -0.07
N GLY A 94 8.66 17.55 0.67
CA GLY A 94 7.72 18.55 0.18
C GLY A 94 6.33 17.97 -0.09
N GLN A 95 5.39 18.81 -0.47
CA GLN A 95 4.03 18.41 -0.74
C GLN A 95 3.90 17.80 -2.14
N THR A 96 3.40 16.58 -2.20
CA THR A 96 3.17 15.83 -3.45
C THR A 96 1.73 15.30 -3.47
N LYS A 97 1.05 15.43 -4.59
CA LYS A 97 -0.28 14.81 -4.79
C LYS A 97 -0.13 13.30 -4.94
N GLY A 98 -1.01 12.54 -4.27
CA GLY A 98 -1.13 11.10 -4.44
C GLY A 98 -2.22 10.72 -5.44
N LEU A 99 -2.57 9.44 -5.47
CA LEU A 99 -3.63 8.90 -6.34
C LEU A 99 -5.04 9.37 -5.93
N ASN A 100 -5.21 9.90 -4.71
CA ASN A 100 -6.47 10.40 -4.16
C ASN A 100 -7.62 9.36 -4.17
N LEU A 101 -7.27 8.10 -4.07
CA LEU A 101 -8.25 7.00 -3.96
C LEU A 101 -8.81 6.90 -2.54
N ILE A 102 -8.01 7.26 -1.54
CA ILE A 102 -8.44 7.47 -0.15
C ILE A 102 -8.19 8.92 0.26
N LYS A 103 -9.12 9.50 1.03
CA LYS A 103 -8.99 10.85 1.57
C LYS A 103 -8.13 10.81 2.83
N ALA A 104 -6.84 10.88 2.65
CA ALA A 104 -5.83 10.81 3.71
C ALA A 104 -4.62 11.65 3.35
N GLU A 105 -3.75 11.86 4.32
CA GLU A 105 -2.44 12.48 4.14
C GLU A 105 -1.35 11.53 4.66
N VAL A 106 -0.14 11.66 4.13
CA VAL A 106 1.03 10.92 4.59
C VAL A 106 2.04 11.91 5.18
N LYS A 107 2.33 11.75 6.46
CA LYS A 107 3.24 12.64 7.22
C LYS A 107 4.29 11.86 7.97
N LEU A 108 5.39 12.55 8.31
CA LEU A 108 6.41 12.01 9.18
C LEU A 108 5.80 11.66 10.54
N MET A 109 6.02 10.44 10.98
CA MET A 109 5.56 9.94 12.28
C MET A 109 6.09 10.82 13.43
N GLN A 110 5.19 11.22 14.31
CA GLN A 110 5.52 12.06 15.48
C GLN A 110 5.68 11.18 16.72
N CYS A 111 6.81 10.50 16.85
CA CYS A 111 7.09 9.61 17.99
C CYS A 111 8.37 10.02 18.73
N ASN A 112 8.50 9.59 19.99
CA ASN A 112 9.68 9.86 20.83
C ASN A 112 10.82 8.84 20.57
N GLY A 113 10.89 8.26 19.37
CA GLY A 113 11.85 7.23 19.00
C GLY A 113 12.66 7.55 17.76
N LYS A 114 13.58 6.63 17.45
CA LYS A 114 14.34 6.71 16.21
C LYS A 114 13.46 6.32 15.03
N LEU A 115 13.54 7.08 13.95
CA LEU A 115 12.97 6.73 12.67
C LEU A 115 14.09 6.32 11.69
N PRO A 116 13.82 5.36 10.77
CA PRO A 116 12.55 4.66 10.60
C PRO A 116 12.21 3.71 11.75
N HIS A 117 10.91 3.48 11.99
CA HIS A 117 10.45 2.32 12.73
C HIS A 117 10.86 1.06 11.95
N VAL A 118 11.68 0.21 12.54
CA VAL A 118 12.13 -1.05 11.97
C VAL A 118 11.94 -2.16 12.97
N GLY A 119 11.10 -3.15 12.64
CA GLY A 119 10.89 -4.28 13.52
C GLY A 119 9.56 -4.98 13.35
N PHE A 120 9.34 -5.99 14.19
CA PHE A 120 8.10 -6.75 14.24
C PHE A 120 7.17 -6.21 15.31
N ASN A 121 5.94 -5.89 14.93
CA ASN A 121 4.90 -5.44 15.85
C ASN A 121 3.62 -6.23 15.65
N LYS A 122 2.85 -6.31 16.72
CA LYS A 122 1.45 -6.74 16.65
C LYS A 122 0.62 -5.68 15.94
N VAL A 123 -0.42 -6.16 15.29
CA VAL A 123 -1.43 -5.33 14.67
C VAL A 123 -2.74 -5.51 15.41
N ASP A 124 -3.31 -4.39 15.85
CA ASP A 124 -4.61 -4.36 16.54
C ASP A 124 -5.70 -4.15 15.49
N VAL A 125 -6.45 -5.21 15.19
CA VAL A 125 -7.55 -5.19 14.22
C VAL A 125 -8.74 -4.45 14.85
N ILE A 126 -9.13 -3.33 14.23
CA ILE A 126 -10.25 -2.48 14.67
C ILE A 126 -11.56 -2.90 14.00
N LYS A 127 -11.48 -3.32 12.73
CA LYS A 127 -12.63 -3.67 11.91
C LYS A 127 -12.37 -5.01 11.23
N GLU A 128 -13.34 -5.90 11.32
CA GLU A 128 -13.28 -7.19 10.63
C GLU A 128 -13.06 -7.01 9.12
N SER A 129 -12.10 -7.78 8.59
CA SER A 129 -11.76 -7.75 7.17
C SER A 129 -11.24 -9.12 6.72
N PRO A 130 -11.52 -9.52 5.48
CA PRO A 130 -10.91 -10.74 4.91
C PRO A 130 -9.38 -10.74 4.94
N LEU A 131 -8.73 -9.55 4.99
CA LEU A 131 -7.29 -9.43 5.07
C LEU A 131 -6.69 -10.02 6.36
N PHE A 132 -7.45 -10.04 7.45
CA PHE A 132 -6.97 -10.48 8.76
C PHE A 132 -7.47 -11.86 9.18
N LYS A 133 -8.16 -12.55 8.27
CA LYS A 133 -8.67 -13.89 8.57
C LYS A 133 -7.53 -14.88 8.80
N ASN A 134 -7.54 -15.54 9.96
CA ASN A 134 -6.55 -16.55 10.42
C ASN A 134 -5.13 -16.00 10.62
N ILE A 135 -4.98 -14.71 10.85
CA ILE A 135 -3.69 -14.07 11.16
C ILE A 135 -3.76 -13.23 12.44
N GLU A 136 -4.76 -13.47 13.26
CA GLU A 136 -4.93 -12.85 14.56
C GLU A 136 -3.72 -13.22 15.46
N ASN A 137 -3.12 -12.23 16.09
CA ASN A 137 -1.91 -12.34 16.93
C ASN A 137 -0.59 -12.59 16.20
N GLU A 138 -0.55 -12.58 14.89
CA GLU A 138 0.71 -12.64 14.15
C GLU A 138 1.51 -11.34 14.28
N LEU A 139 2.83 -11.46 14.13
CA LEU A 139 3.73 -10.31 14.10
C LEU A 139 4.00 -9.91 12.64
N PHE A 140 3.87 -8.61 12.36
CA PHE A 140 4.15 -8.05 11.06
C PHE A 140 5.42 -7.20 11.10
N TYR A 141 6.21 -7.30 10.04
CA TYR A 141 7.42 -6.50 9.90
C TYR A 141 7.10 -5.12 9.35
N PHE A 142 7.58 -4.10 10.06
CA PHE A 142 7.45 -2.69 9.66
C PHE A 142 8.82 -2.11 9.35
N MET A 143 8.86 -1.23 8.35
CA MET A 143 10.04 -0.42 8.02
C MET A 143 9.56 0.89 7.37
N HIS A 144 9.27 1.92 8.20
CA HIS A 144 8.75 3.20 7.72
C HIS A 144 9.07 4.36 8.66
N SER A 145 9.13 5.57 8.10
CA SER A 145 9.19 6.83 8.84
C SER A 145 7.91 7.65 8.72
N TYR A 146 7.13 7.38 7.67
CA TYR A 146 5.92 8.11 7.35
C TYR A 146 4.70 7.25 7.59
N GLU A 147 3.59 7.88 7.99
CA GLU A 147 2.32 7.23 8.33
C GLU A 147 1.15 7.90 7.61
N VAL A 148 0.09 7.13 7.39
CA VAL A 148 -1.20 7.61 6.87
C VAL A 148 -1.99 8.22 8.03
N ILE A 149 -2.43 9.46 7.87
CA ILE A 149 -3.25 10.18 8.84
C ILE A 149 -4.52 10.75 8.22
N GLY A 150 -5.49 11.11 9.06
CA GLY A 150 -6.73 11.76 8.62
C GLY A 150 -7.70 10.85 7.87
N PHE A 151 -7.54 9.51 7.97
CA PHE A 151 -8.41 8.53 7.36
C PHE A 151 -9.38 7.94 8.39
N HIS A 152 -10.66 7.79 8.03
CA HIS A 152 -11.70 7.32 8.95
C HIS A 152 -11.98 5.82 8.88
N ASP A 153 -11.74 5.17 7.73
CA ASP A 153 -12.00 3.74 7.53
C ASP A 153 -10.76 2.89 7.80
N VAL A 154 -10.19 3.09 8.99
CA VAL A 154 -9.04 2.29 9.47
C VAL A 154 -9.49 0.86 9.73
N LEU A 155 -8.73 -0.11 9.21
CA LEU A 155 -8.93 -1.53 9.48
C LEU A 155 -8.13 -1.98 10.69
N ALA A 156 -6.90 -1.51 10.81
CA ALA A 156 -6.02 -1.91 11.88
C ALA A 156 -5.00 -0.80 12.20
N THR A 157 -4.53 -0.83 13.45
CA THR A 157 -3.43 0.01 13.92
C THR A 157 -2.27 -0.84 14.44
N ALA A 158 -1.13 -0.21 14.65
CA ALA A 158 -0.03 -0.77 15.40
C ALA A 158 0.59 0.31 16.28
N THR A 159 1.41 -0.08 17.25
CA THR A 159 2.02 0.87 18.18
C THR A 159 3.54 0.76 18.13
N TYR A 160 4.21 1.86 17.84
CA TYR A 160 5.66 1.99 17.94
C TYR A 160 6.01 2.88 19.13
N LEU A 161 6.64 2.32 20.16
CA LEU A 161 6.81 2.95 21.47
C LEU A 161 5.43 3.34 22.03
N GLU A 162 5.17 4.62 22.24
CA GLU A 162 3.88 5.13 22.73
C GLU A 162 3.01 5.75 21.62
N HIS A 163 3.48 5.70 20.36
CA HIS A 163 2.80 6.26 19.21
C HIS A 163 2.00 5.18 18.47
N MET A 164 0.68 5.36 18.40
CA MET A 164 -0.21 4.52 17.62
C MET A 164 -0.33 5.06 16.20
N PHE A 165 -0.14 4.21 15.20
CA PHE A 165 -0.24 4.55 13.79
C PHE A 165 -1.17 3.62 13.03
N VAL A 166 -1.67 4.07 11.88
CA VAL A 166 -2.51 3.27 10.98
C VAL A 166 -1.64 2.25 10.25
N SER A 167 -1.93 0.97 10.46
CA SER A 167 -1.24 -0.15 9.81
C SER A 167 -2.01 -0.73 8.63
N SER A 168 -3.33 -0.52 8.58
CA SER A 168 -4.15 -0.96 7.45
C SER A 168 -5.40 -0.11 7.28
N VAL A 169 -5.78 0.09 6.01
CA VAL A 169 -6.94 0.87 5.59
C VAL A 169 -7.78 0.10 4.59
N SER A 170 -9.08 0.43 4.52
CA SER A 170 -9.91 0.01 3.38
C SER A 170 -10.96 1.06 3.03
N LYS A 171 -11.26 1.14 1.75
CA LYS A 171 -12.39 1.92 1.23
C LYS A 171 -12.95 1.17 0.03
N GLU A 172 -14.19 0.69 0.16
CA GLU A 172 -14.82 -0.13 -0.88
C GLU A 172 -13.96 -1.37 -1.24
N ASN A 173 -13.45 -1.44 -2.46
CA ASN A 173 -12.56 -2.49 -2.96
C ASN A 173 -11.06 -2.13 -2.91
N ILE A 174 -10.70 -1.03 -2.24
CA ILE A 174 -9.32 -0.56 -2.08
C ILE A 174 -8.85 -0.90 -0.68
N TYR A 175 -7.68 -1.51 -0.61
CA TYR A 175 -7.02 -1.94 0.63
C TYR A 175 -5.60 -1.41 0.66
N GLY A 176 -5.11 -1.08 1.87
CA GLY A 176 -3.72 -0.71 2.12
C GLY A 176 -3.17 -1.40 3.36
N VAL A 177 -1.91 -1.83 3.29
CA VAL A 177 -1.15 -2.46 4.40
C VAL A 177 0.29 -1.98 4.43
#